data_79efb7bece15b480637d2229ddca3aba
#
_entry.id   79efb7bece15b480637d2229ddca3aba
#
_cell.length_a   1.000
_cell.length_b   1.000
_cell.length_c   1.000
_cell.angle_alpha   90.00
_cell.angle_beta   90.00
_cell.angle_gamma   90.00
#
_symmetry.space_group_name_H-M   'P 1'
#
loop_
_entity.id
_entity.type
_entity.pdbx_description
1 polymer ?
#
loop_
_entity_poly.entity_id
_entity_poly.type
_entity_poly.pdbx_seq_one_letter_code
_entity_poly.pdbx_strand_id
1 'polypeptide(L)'
;MKIILASKSPRRKEILETMGVSFEIDVADVDESVDSSLSPVEAVCEISKRKADAVVKRHEDEDCIVISADTVVVIDGRIIGKPKDKEDAFNIIKSLSARTHEVYTGFTVCGKGLEKTDFEVTKVHFKELCDDDIRRYVETGEPMDKAGAYGIQQKGNLFVEYIHGDYYNVVGFPISKICVTIRELLGINLLY
;
A
#
# COMPACT_ATOMS: atom_id res chain seq x y z
N MET A 1 -6.15 8.75 23.25
CA MET A 1 -5.86 7.49 22.56
C MET A 1 -4.81 7.77 21.49
N LYS A 2 -3.76 6.99 21.45
CA LYS A 2 -2.59 7.12 20.58
C LYS A 2 -2.86 6.37 19.26
N ILE A 3 -2.41 6.90 18.12
CA ILE A 3 -2.44 6.19 16.85
C ILE A 3 -1.01 5.76 16.50
N ILE A 4 -0.84 4.52 16.10
CA ILE A 4 0.46 3.93 15.73
C ILE A 4 0.36 3.46 14.28
N LEU A 5 1.23 3.99 13.42
CA LEU A 5 1.40 3.52 12.05
C LEU A 5 2.46 2.43 12.01
N ALA A 6 2.04 1.19 11.78
CA ALA A 6 2.91 0.03 11.64
C ALA A 6 3.49 -0.09 10.24
N SER A 7 4.18 0.96 9.75
CA SER A 7 4.73 1.00 8.39
C SER A 7 5.93 1.92 8.26
N LYS A 8 6.97 1.46 7.52
CA LYS A 8 8.14 2.27 7.11
C LYS A 8 7.85 3.18 5.91
N SER A 9 6.69 3.04 5.26
CA SER A 9 6.38 3.75 4.02
C SER A 9 6.25 5.26 4.24
N PRO A 10 7.09 6.09 3.60
CA PRO A 10 6.98 7.54 3.72
C PRO A 10 5.65 8.06 3.13
N ARG A 11 5.11 7.38 2.14
CA ARG A 11 3.83 7.73 1.49
C ARG A 11 2.64 7.58 2.44
N ARG A 12 2.61 6.51 3.25
CA ARG A 12 1.56 6.30 4.27
C ARG A 12 1.65 7.32 5.38
N LYS A 13 2.86 7.65 5.80
CA LYS A 13 3.15 8.73 6.76
C LYS A 13 2.58 10.05 6.24
N GLU A 14 2.93 10.46 5.03
CA GLU A 14 2.48 11.69 4.37
C GLU A 14 0.96 11.81 4.30
N ILE A 15 0.25 10.70 4.02
CA ILE A 15 -1.21 10.68 4.00
C ILE A 15 -1.79 11.02 5.38
N LEU A 16 -1.30 10.40 6.46
CA LEU A 16 -1.77 10.71 7.82
C LEU A 16 -1.41 12.13 8.25
N GLU A 17 -0.23 12.63 7.89
CA GLU A 17 0.17 14.02 8.14
C GLU A 17 -0.75 15.02 7.42
N THR A 18 -1.09 14.74 6.15
CA THR A 18 -2.02 15.57 5.36
C THR A 18 -3.43 15.60 5.98
N MET A 19 -3.83 14.50 6.62
CA MET A 19 -5.10 14.42 7.35
C MET A 19 -5.08 15.18 8.70
N GLY A 20 -3.94 15.69 9.12
CA GLY A 20 -3.78 16.35 10.42
C GLY A 20 -3.85 15.39 11.61
N VAL A 21 -3.72 14.11 11.38
CA VAL A 21 -3.77 13.07 12.43
C VAL A 21 -2.43 13.02 13.16
N SER A 22 -2.45 13.10 14.49
CA SER A 22 -1.27 12.87 15.31
C SER A 22 -1.05 11.36 15.49
N PHE A 23 0.14 10.86 15.14
CA PHE A 23 0.48 9.44 15.22
C PHE A 23 1.96 9.24 15.52
N GLU A 24 2.28 8.04 15.98
CA GLU A 24 3.65 7.55 16.11
C GLU A 24 3.91 6.46 15.06
N ILE A 25 5.18 6.23 14.75
CA ILE A 25 5.61 5.13 13.87
C ILE A 25 6.31 4.10 14.74
N ASP A 26 5.76 2.87 14.75
CA ASP A 26 6.46 1.69 15.26
C ASP A 26 6.40 0.59 14.19
N VAL A 27 7.55 0.04 13.84
CA VAL A 27 7.67 -0.92 12.74
C VAL A 27 8.26 -2.21 13.25
N ALA A 28 7.50 -3.28 13.08
CA ALA A 28 8.03 -4.63 13.28
C ALA A 28 8.67 -5.16 11.99
N ASP A 29 9.78 -5.86 12.15
CA ASP A 29 10.36 -6.66 11.08
C ASP A 29 9.64 -8.01 11.08
N VAL A 30 8.82 -8.24 10.05
CA VAL A 30 8.05 -9.47 9.88
C VAL A 30 8.40 -10.12 8.57
N ASP A 31 8.27 -11.44 8.51
CA ASP A 31 8.37 -12.17 7.26
C ASP A 31 7.19 -11.78 6.35
N GLU A 32 7.50 -11.15 5.22
CA GLU A 32 6.52 -10.76 4.20
C GLU A 32 6.33 -11.86 3.14
N SER A 33 6.96 -13.02 3.29
CA SER A 33 6.70 -14.15 2.41
C SER A 33 5.30 -14.73 2.66
N VAL A 34 4.62 -15.04 1.57
CA VAL A 34 3.31 -15.69 1.59
C VAL A 34 3.31 -16.90 0.68
N ASP A 35 2.41 -17.84 0.94
CA ASP A 35 2.21 -18.99 0.07
C ASP A 35 1.79 -18.48 -1.33
N SER A 36 2.45 -18.99 -2.36
CA SER A 36 2.16 -18.64 -3.76
C SER A 36 0.77 -19.09 -4.25
N SER A 37 0.07 -19.89 -3.47
CA SER A 37 -1.32 -20.28 -3.73
C SER A 37 -2.36 -19.26 -3.29
N LEU A 38 -1.97 -18.28 -2.44
CA LEU A 38 -2.89 -17.24 -1.98
C LEU A 38 -3.27 -16.30 -3.13
N SER A 39 -4.53 -15.89 -3.13
CA SER A 39 -4.98 -14.78 -3.98
C SER A 39 -4.30 -13.48 -3.57
N PRO A 40 -4.25 -12.47 -4.47
CA PRO A 40 -3.69 -11.16 -4.13
C PRO A 40 -4.34 -10.52 -2.89
N VAL A 41 -5.64 -10.70 -2.71
CA VAL A 41 -6.39 -10.22 -1.53
C VAL A 41 -5.90 -10.90 -0.26
N GLU A 42 -5.84 -12.22 -0.27
CA GLU A 42 -5.37 -12.99 0.90
C GLU A 42 -3.93 -12.63 1.26
N ALA A 43 -3.07 -12.48 0.26
CA ALA A 43 -1.66 -12.11 0.46
C ALA A 43 -1.51 -10.77 1.17
N VAL A 44 -2.15 -9.69 0.68
CA VAL A 44 -2.03 -8.36 1.29
C VAL A 44 -2.70 -8.27 2.66
N CYS A 45 -3.81 -8.98 2.86
CA CYS A 45 -4.49 -9.07 4.15
C CYS A 45 -3.63 -9.79 5.19
N GLU A 46 -3.05 -10.92 4.82
CA GLU A 46 -2.16 -11.71 5.70
C GLU A 46 -0.93 -10.90 6.12
N ILE A 47 -0.24 -10.25 5.17
CA ILE A 47 0.95 -9.45 5.47
C ILE A 47 0.57 -8.23 6.34
N SER A 48 -0.52 -7.53 6.03
CA SER A 48 -0.96 -6.40 6.86
C SER A 48 -1.29 -6.84 8.28
N LYS A 49 -1.97 -7.98 8.43
CA LYS A 49 -2.27 -8.55 9.75
C LYS A 49 -1.01 -8.89 10.54
N ARG A 50 -0.05 -9.60 9.96
CA ARG A 50 1.24 -9.91 10.62
C ARG A 50 1.95 -8.65 11.11
N LYS A 51 1.95 -7.57 10.30
CA LYS A 51 2.54 -6.28 10.68
C LYS A 51 1.82 -5.67 11.88
N ALA A 52 0.49 -5.69 11.89
CA ALA A 52 -0.31 -5.17 13.01
C ALA A 52 -0.06 -5.98 14.28
N ASP A 53 -0.20 -7.30 14.22
CA ASP A 53 -0.03 -8.21 15.37
C ASP A 53 1.32 -8.04 16.05
N ALA A 54 2.39 -7.88 15.26
CA ALA A 54 3.73 -7.71 15.78
C ALA A 54 3.93 -6.38 16.54
N VAL A 55 3.23 -5.32 16.11
CA VAL A 55 3.26 -4.02 16.79
C VAL A 55 2.32 -4.02 17.99
N VAL A 56 1.11 -4.57 17.89
CA VAL A 56 0.15 -4.68 18.99
C VAL A 56 0.79 -5.34 20.23
N LYS A 57 1.55 -6.42 20.04
CA LYS A 57 2.28 -7.12 21.13
C LYS A 57 3.24 -6.24 21.92
N ARG A 58 3.72 -5.14 21.35
CA ARG A 58 4.61 -4.20 22.04
C ARG A 58 3.86 -3.12 22.81
N HIS A 59 2.56 -2.97 22.52
CA HIS A 59 1.70 -1.91 23.05
C HIS A 59 0.45 -2.48 23.76
N GLU A 60 0.53 -3.72 24.28
CA GLU A 60 -0.61 -4.43 24.91
C GLU A 60 -1.23 -3.65 26.08
N ASP A 61 -0.42 -2.90 26.82
CA ASP A 61 -0.85 -2.11 27.98
C ASP A 61 -1.24 -0.66 27.62
N GLU A 62 -1.23 -0.29 26.34
CA GLU A 62 -1.49 1.08 25.90
C GLU A 62 -2.91 1.22 25.27
N ASP A 63 -3.58 2.35 25.56
CA ASP A 63 -4.81 2.73 24.83
C ASP A 63 -4.43 3.31 23.47
N CYS A 64 -4.23 2.43 22.48
CA CYS A 64 -3.79 2.81 21.16
C CYS A 64 -4.61 2.15 20.04
N ILE A 65 -4.52 2.75 18.85
CA ILE A 65 -4.96 2.18 17.56
C ILE A 65 -3.72 1.89 16.74
N VAL A 66 -3.52 0.65 16.35
CA VAL A 66 -2.47 0.24 15.42
C VAL A 66 -3.07 0.12 14.02
N ILE A 67 -2.44 0.74 13.03
CA ILE A 67 -2.82 0.68 11.62
C ILE A 67 -1.63 0.17 10.81
N SER A 68 -1.84 -0.91 10.10
CA SER A 68 -0.87 -1.47 9.16
C SER A 68 -1.45 -1.53 7.75
N ALA A 69 -0.61 -1.67 6.74
CA ALA A 69 -1.05 -1.95 5.38
C ALA A 69 0.05 -2.68 4.59
N ASP A 70 -0.38 -3.38 3.53
CA ASP A 70 0.50 -3.95 2.51
C ASP A 70 -0.10 -3.76 1.12
N THR A 71 0.75 -3.63 0.09
CA THR A 71 0.30 -3.26 -1.25
C THR A 71 1.01 -4.07 -2.31
N VAL A 72 0.25 -4.62 -3.24
CA VAL A 72 0.77 -5.33 -4.42
C VAL A 72 0.13 -4.80 -5.70
N VAL A 73 0.86 -4.91 -6.80
CA VAL A 73 0.36 -4.68 -8.16
C VAL A 73 0.09 -6.02 -8.81
N VAL A 74 -1.00 -6.13 -9.55
CA VAL A 74 -1.43 -7.38 -10.20
C VAL A 74 -1.73 -7.12 -11.67
N ILE A 75 -1.17 -7.95 -12.54
CA ILE A 75 -1.53 -7.98 -13.96
C ILE A 75 -1.68 -9.44 -14.40
N ASP A 76 -2.72 -9.74 -15.19
CA ASP A 76 -3.04 -11.11 -15.64
C ASP A 76 -3.13 -12.12 -14.48
N GLY A 77 -3.63 -11.69 -13.32
CA GLY A 77 -3.73 -12.52 -12.12
C GLY A 77 -2.40 -12.80 -11.41
N ARG A 78 -1.30 -12.16 -11.83
CA ARG A 78 0.04 -12.35 -11.25
C ARG A 78 0.45 -11.14 -10.42
N ILE A 79 0.90 -11.39 -9.20
CA ILE A 79 1.47 -10.37 -8.33
C ILE A 79 2.83 -9.93 -8.89
N ILE A 80 2.98 -8.62 -9.06
CA ILE A 80 4.25 -7.98 -9.43
C ILE A 80 4.79 -7.27 -8.18
N GLY A 81 5.94 -7.74 -7.73
CA GLY A 81 6.64 -7.15 -6.59
C GLY A 81 7.45 -5.90 -6.94
N LYS A 82 8.40 -5.59 -6.07
CA LYS A 82 9.42 -4.56 -6.33
C LYS A 82 10.43 -5.09 -7.34
N PRO A 83 10.97 -4.23 -8.22
CA PRO A 83 12.00 -4.62 -9.15
C PRO A 83 13.30 -5.00 -8.43
N LYS A 84 14.01 -5.97 -8.97
CA LYS A 84 15.30 -6.44 -8.45
C LYS A 84 16.45 -5.51 -8.82
N ASP A 85 16.36 -4.96 -10.03
CA ASP A 85 17.34 -4.04 -10.61
C ASP A 85 16.67 -3.14 -11.66
N LYS A 86 17.44 -2.27 -12.31
CA LYS A 86 16.96 -1.33 -13.32
C LYS A 86 16.37 -2.02 -14.55
N GLU A 87 16.94 -3.12 -14.99
CA GLU A 87 16.43 -3.86 -16.15
C GLU A 87 15.10 -4.55 -15.83
N ASP A 88 14.97 -5.11 -14.63
CA ASP A 88 13.70 -5.66 -14.16
C ASP A 88 12.63 -4.56 -14.01
N ALA A 89 13.00 -3.37 -13.51
CA ALA A 89 12.11 -2.21 -13.47
C ALA A 89 11.62 -1.80 -14.86
N PHE A 90 12.52 -1.76 -15.85
CA PHE A 90 12.17 -1.48 -17.24
C PHE A 90 11.17 -2.51 -17.77
N ASN A 91 11.46 -3.80 -17.58
CA ASN A 91 10.62 -4.88 -18.08
C ASN A 91 9.23 -4.89 -17.42
N ILE A 92 9.16 -4.62 -16.12
CA ILE A 92 7.89 -4.49 -15.39
C ILE A 92 7.07 -3.34 -16.01
N ILE A 93 7.60 -2.12 -16.10
CA ILE A 93 6.87 -0.97 -16.64
C ILE A 93 6.46 -1.21 -18.10
N LYS A 94 7.34 -1.80 -18.90
CA LYS A 94 7.05 -2.17 -20.30
C LYS A 94 5.87 -3.13 -20.40
N SER A 95 5.76 -4.08 -19.48
CA SER A 95 4.65 -5.04 -19.44
C SER A 95 3.30 -4.40 -19.08
N LEU A 96 3.31 -3.22 -18.43
CA LEU A 96 2.13 -2.45 -18.05
C LEU A 96 1.71 -1.43 -19.12
N SER A 97 2.57 -1.13 -20.11
CA SER A 97 2.33 -0.14 -21.16
C SER A 97 1.07 -0.47 -21.97
N ALA A 98 0.19 0.51 -22.20
CA ALA A 98 -1.09 0.42 -22.90
C ALA A 98 -2.05 -0.64 -22.28
N ARG A 99 -1.92 -0.92 -20.97
CA ARG A 99 -2.70 -1.97 -20.31
C ARG A 99 -3.28 -1.50 -18.98
N THR A 100 -4.32 -2.21 -18.56
CA THR A 100 -4.91 -2.06 -17.22
C THR A 100 -4.33 -3.12 -16.29
N HIS A 101 -3.88 -2.68 -15.14
CA HIS A 101 -3.48 -3.52 -14.02
C HIS A 101 -4.26 -3.14 -12.76
N GLU A 102 -4.16 -3.93 -11.74
CA GLU A 102 -4.88 -3.72 -10.47
C GLU A 102 -3.88 -3.49 -9.34
N VAL A 103 -4.23 -2.58 -8.44
CA VAL A 103 -3.48 -2.33 -7.20
C VAL A 103 -4.35 -2.77 -6.04
N TYR A 104 -3.85 -3.71 -5.26
CA TYR A 104 -4.48 -4.23 -4.05
C TYR A 104 -3.74 -3.70 -2.84
N THR A 105 -4.45 -3.08 -1.91
CA THR A 105 -3.92 -2.76 -0.59
C THR A 105 -4.76 -3.41 0.49
N GLY A 106 -4.18 -4.34 1.22
CA GLY A 106 -4.71 -4.85 2.47
C GLY A 106 -4.32 -3.94 3.63
N PHE A 107 -5.21 -3.79 4.59
CA PHE A 107 -4.93 -3.05 5.81
C PHE A 107 -5.57 -3.73 7.03
N THR A 108 -4.95 -3.52 8.19
CA THR A 108 -5.46 -4.02 9.46
C THR A 108 -5.51 -2.88 10.46
N VAL A 109 -6.62 -2.79 11.17
CA VAL A 109 -6.87 -1.85 12.27
C VAL A 109 -7.07 -2.66 13.54
N CYS A 110 -6.27 -2.38 14.57
CA CYS A 110 -6.40 -2.98 15.90
C CYS A 110 -6.57 -1.89 16.95
N GLY A 111 -7.42 -2.12 17.94
CA GLY A 111 -7.60 -1.22 19.08
C GLY A 111 -8.67 -1.72 20.05
N LYS A 112 -8.52 -1.41 21.35
CA LYS A 112 -9.48 -1.82 22.41
C LYS A 112 -9.79 -3.32 22.42
N GLY A 113 -8.82 -4.16 22.08
CA GLY A 113 -9.01 -5.62 22.00
C GLY A 113 -9.81 -6.09 20.77
N LEU A 114 -10.12 -5.19 19.82
CA LEU A 114 -10.80 -5.50 18.57
C LEU A 114 -9.83 -5.40 17.39
N GLU A 115 -10.09 -6.18 16.36
CA GLU A 115 -9.30 -6.21 15.12
C GLU A 115 -10.23 -6.31 13.90
N LYS A 116 -9.87 -5.59 12.84
CA LYS A 116 -10.47 -5.77 11.52
C LYS A 116 -9.41 -5.65 10.44
N THR A 117 -9.32 -6.68 9.59
CA THR A 117 -8.55 -6.68 8.37
C THR A 117 -9.49 -6.55 7.17
N ASP A 118 -9.17 -5.67 6.22
CA ASP A 118 -9.95 -5.46 5.01
C ASP A 118 -9.00 -5.04 3.87
N PHE A 119 -9.49 -4.87 2.66
CA PHE A 119 -8.69 -4.50 1.50
C PHE A 119 -9.43 -3.52 0.58
N GLU A 120 -8.68 -2.89 -0.31
CA GLU A 120 -9.20 -2.06 -1.40
C GLU A 120 -8.54 -2.43 -2.72
N VAL A 121 -9.26 -2.26 -3.83
CA VAL A 121 -8.77 -2.55 -5.18
C VAL A 121 -9.02 -1.36 -6.09
N THR A 122 -8.00 -0.94 -6.84
CA THR A 122 -8.10 0.11 -7.83
C THR A 122 -7.48 -0.34 -9.14
N LYS A 123 -8.20 -0.13 -10.25
CA LYS A 123 -7.67 -0.37 -11.59
C LYS A 123 -6.92 0.87 -12.07
N VAL A 124 -5.73 0.66 -12.61
CA VAL A 124 -4.88 1.70 -13.19
C VAL A 124 -4.60 1.36 -14.64
N HIS A 125 -4.88 2.29 -15.53
CA HIS A 125 -4.57 2.14 -16.95
C HIS A 125 -3.38 3.01 -17.33
N PHE A 126 -2.36 2.38 -17.95
CA PHE A 126 -1.22 3.09 -18.50
C PHE A 126 -1.47 3.42 -19.98
N LYS A 127 -1.10 4.63 -20.38
CA LYS A 127 -0.98 4.97 -21.78
C LYS A 127 0.11 4.15 -22.47
N GLU A 128 0.17 4.17 -23.77
CA GLU A 128 1.28 3.60 -24.54
C GLU A 128 2.58 4.34 -24.20
N LEU A 129 3.62 3.60 -23.80
CA LEU A 129 4.91 4.12 -23.38
C LEU A 129 6.00 3.78 -24.38
N CYS A 130 6.85 4.74 -24.71
CA CYS A 130 8.06 4.47 -25.47
C CYS A 130 9.20 4.01 -24.55
N ASP A 131 10.14 3.25 -25.09
CA ASP A 131 11.26 2.69 -24.34
C ASP A 131 12.17 3.78 -23.74
N ASP A 132 12.31 4.91 -24.43
CA ASP A 132 13.14 6.03 -23.97
C ASP A 132 12.55 6.67 -22.69
N ASP A 133 11.23 6.87 -22.64
CA ASP A 133 10.57 7.40 -21.45
C ASP A 133 10.69 6.45 -20.26
N ILE A 134 10.53 5.14 -20.50
CA ILE A 134 10.70 4.12 -19.46
C ILE A 134 12.13 4.15 -18.92
N ARG A 135 13.15 4.16 -19.81
CA ARG A 135 14.55 4.21 -19.39
C ARG A 135 14.88 5.46 -18.59
N ARG A 136 14.43 6.64 -19.03
CA ARG A 136 14.62 7.90 -18.30
C ARG A 136 13.98 7.86 -16.91
N TYR A 137 12.80 7.28 -16.79
CA TYR A 137 12.16 7.12 -15.49
C TYR A 137 12.93 6.16 -14.58
N VAL A 138 13.37 5.02 -15.12
CA VAL A 138 14.17 4.04 -14.36
C VAL A 138 15.48 4.65 -13.85
N GLU A 139 16.13 5.51 -14.65
CA GLU A 139 17.36 6.20 -14.22
C GLU A 139 17.16 7.16 -13.03
N THR A 140 15.94 7.60 -12.76
CA THR A 140 15.65 8.40 -11.55
C THR A 140 15.81 7.64 -10.25
N GLY A 141 15.82 6.30 -10.29
CA GLY A 141 15.80 5.43 -9.11
C GLY A 141 14.45 5.33 -8.41
N GLU A 142 13.46 6.13 -8.84
CA GLU A 142 12.12 6.16 -8.26
C GLU A 142 11.40 4.79 -8.25
N PRO A 143 11.55 3.91 -9.26
CA PRO A 143 10.89 2.61 -9.30
C PRO A 143 11.27 1.64 -8.19
N MET A 144 12.49 1.73 -7.67
CA MET A 144 13.18 0.63 -7.00
C MET A 144 12.55 0.17 -5.67
N ASP A 145 11.80 1.03 -5.00
CA ASP A 145 11.15 0.72 -3.72
C ASP A 145 9.63 0.43 -3.86
N LYS A 146 9.12 0.31 -5.10
CA LYS A 146 7.68 0.28 -5.37
C LYS A 146 7.23 -1.02 -6.04
N ALA A 147 6.15 -1.62 -5.55
CA ALA A 147 5.46 -2.69 -6.25
C ALA A 147 5.00 -2.19 -7.63
N GLY A 148 5.19 -3.02 -8.68
CA GLY A 148 4.89 -2.62 -10.05
C GLY A 148 5.85 -1.58 -10.63
N ALA A 149 6.95 -1.25 -9.94
CA ALA A 149 8.01 -0.37 -10.39
C ALA A 149 7.57 1.07 -10.75
N TYR A 150 6.48 1.61 -10.16
CA TYR A 150 6.08 3.00 -10.36
C TYR A 150 5.41 3.62 -9.15
N GLY A 151 5.41 4.96 -9.08
CA GLY A 151 4.70 5.73 -8.06
C GLY A 151 3.77 6.75 -8.67
N ILE A 152 2.46 6.68 -8.34
CA ILE A 152 1.45 7.60 -8.89
C ILE A 152 1.59 9.04 -8.35
N GLN A 153 2.26 9.24 -7.20
CA GLN A 153 2.44 10.57 -6.60
C GLN A 153 3.57 11.39 -7.23
N GLN A 154 4.50 10.73 -7.95
CA GLN A 154 5.71 11.35 -8.47
C GLN A 154 5.76 11.23 -10.00
N LYS A 155 6.95 11.04 -10.58
CA LYS A 155 7.12 11.01 -12.05
C LYS A 155 6.39 9.85 -12.72
N GLY A 156 6.18 8.74 -12.01
CA GLY A 156 5.40 7.60 -12.52
C GLY A 156 3.95 7.94 -12.86
N ASN A 157 3.41 9.07 -12.35
CA ASN A 157 2.06 9.51 -12.75
C ASN A 157 1.97 9.85 -14.24
N LEU A 158 3.07 10.20 -14.88
CA LEU A 158 3.13 10.50 -16.31
C LEU A 158 2.75 9.29 -17.19
N PHE A 159 2.83 8.10 -16.65
CA PHE A 159 2.44 6.86 -17.33
C PHE A 159 0.96 6.57 -17.21
N VAL A 160 0.30 7.07 -16.17
CA VAL A 160 -1.12 6.81 -15.91
C VAL A 160 -2.00 7.63 -16.84
N GLU A 161 -2.92 6.97 -17.53
CA GLU A 161 -3.95 7.61 -18.33
C GLU A 161 -5.19 7.88 -17.49
N TYR A 162 -5.68 6.86 -16.75
CA TYR A 162 -6.78 6.99 -15.81
C TYR A 162 -6.72 5.91 -14.71
N ILE A 163 -7.47 6.14 -13.65
CA ILE A 163 -7.73 5.15 -12.60
C ILE A 163 -9.24 4.95 -12.44
N HIS A 164 -9.61 3.75 -12.00
CA HIS A 164 -10.98 3.43 -11.60
C HIS A 164 -10.95 2.84 -10.19
N GLY A 165 -11.31 3.65 -9.21
CA GLY A 165 -11.27 3.34 -7.78
C GLY A 165 -10.61 4.44 -6.95
N ASP A 166 -10.06 4.08 -5.79
CA ASP A 166 -9.46 5.00 -4.83
C ASP A 166 -8.00 5.32 -5.20
N TYR A 167 -7.70 6.61 -5.37
CA TYR A 167 -6.34 7.12 -5.59
C TYR A 167 -5.39 6.76 -4.43
N TYR A 168 -5.84 6.92 -3.20
CA TYR A 168 -5.01 6.64 -2.03
C TYR A 168 -4.72 5.15 -1.86
N ASN A 169 -5.59 4.29 -2.38
CA ASN A 169 -5.30 2.87 -2.52
C ASN A 169 -4.09 2.63 -3.44
N VAL A 170 -4.01 3.33 -4.57
CA VAL A 170 -2.85 3.22 -5.49
C VAL A 170 -1.56 3.73 -4.83
N VAL A 171 -1.66 4.76 -3.99
CA VAL A 171 -0.54 5.24 -3.15
C VAL A 171 -0.11 4.18 -2.12
N GLY A 172 -1.02 3.26 -1.76
CA GLY A 172 -0.78 2.15 -0.84
C GLY A 172 -1.38 2.35 0.56
N PHE A 173 -2.40 3.24 0.69
CA PHE A 173 -3.08 3.47 1.97
C PHE A 173 -4.50 4.02 1.74
N PRO A 174 -5.53 3.15 1.60
CA PRO A 174 -6.90 3.55 1.30
C PRO A 174 -7.55 4.24 2.52
N ILE A 175 -7.10 5.46 2.78
CA ILE A 175 -7.39 6.20 4.03
C ILE A 175 -8.88 6.40 4.27
N SER A 176 -9.69 6.60 3.22
CA SER A 176 -11.13 6.72 3.36
C SER A 176 -11.75 5.48 3.98
N LYS A 177 -11.40 4.30 3.46
CA LYS A 177 -11.89 3.01 3.96
C LYS A 177 -11.35 2.70 5.36
N ILE A 178 -10.07 3.03 5.62
CA ILE A 178 -9.46 2.91 6.95
C ILE A 178 -10.22 3.75 7.98
N CYS A 179 -10.56 5.01 7.68
CA CYS A 179 -11.33 5.87 8.58
C CYS A 179 -12.74 5.31 8.87
N VAL A 180 -13.40 4.79 7.84
CA VAL A 180 -14.71 4.11 8.02
C VAL A 180 -14.56 2.90 8.94
N THR A 181 -13.54 2.07 8.70
CA THR A 181 -13.26 0.89 9.51
C THR A 181 -12.98 1.25 10.99
N ILE A 182 -12.18 2.29 11.25
CA ILE A 182 -11.92 2.77 12.62
C ILE A 182 -13.21 3.22 13.30
N ARG A 183 -14.05 3.96 12.59
CA ARG A 183 -15.33 4.44 13.11
C ARG A 183 -16.29 3.27 13.42
N GLU A 184 -16.39 2.31 12.54
CA GLU A 184 -17.29 1.14 12.73
C GLU A 184 -16.79 0.22 13.85
N LEU A 185 -15.48 -0.03 13.91
CA LEU A 185 -14.88 -0.95 14.86
C LEU A 185 -14.77 -0.35 16.28
N LEU A 186 -14.37 0.92 16.37
CA LEU A 186 -13.94 1.55 17.62
C LEU A 186 -14.84 2.72 18.07
N GLY A 187 -15.76 3.18 17.22
CA GLY A 187 -16.59 4.34 17.47
C GLY A 187 -15.85 5.68 17.39
N ILE A 188 -14.68 5.72 16.72
CA ILE A 188 -13.78 6.87 16.68
C ILE A 188 -13.80 7.50 15.30
N ASN A 189 -13.92 8.84 15.27
CA ASN A 189 -13.80 9.61 14.05
C ASN A 189 -12.44 10.30 14.00
N LEU A 190 -11.61 10.00 12.97
CA LEU A 190 -10.28 10.60 12.82
C LEU A 190 -10.30 12.03 12.28
N LEU A 191 -11.45 12.53 11.82
CA LEU A 191 -11.59 13.87 11.27
C LEU A 191 -11.94 14.95 12.30
N TYR A 192 -12.18 14.55 13.56
CA TYR A 192 -12.60 15.45 14.64
C TYR A 192 -11.93 15.10 15.97
#